data_557983651db642b811183f2f4b0d2fac
#
_entry.id   557983651db642b811183f2f4b0d2fac
#
_cell.length_a   1.000
_cell.length_b   1.000
_cell.length_c   1.000
_cell.angle_alpha   90.00
_cell.angle_beta   90.00
_cell.angle_gamma   90.00
#
_symmetry.space_group_name_H-M   'P 1'
#
loop_
_entity.id
_entity.type
_entity.pdbx_description
1 polymer ?
#
loop_
_entity_poly.entity_id
_entity_poly.type
_entity_poly.pdbx_seq_one_letter_code
_entity_poly.pdbx_strand_id
1 'polypeptide(L)'
;MKTIFRLAKTELRILFCSPVSWLILVIFAFQAGLSFSDNFGGQLKRQALEYGLGDITLETFAGYVGLMTSMVRNLYLYIPLITMGLMSRELSSGSIKFLYSSPITTRQIILGKYLSMMIYGAMLMAILLIYIIFGAFTI
;
A
#
# COMPACT_ATOMS: atom_id res chain seq x y z
N MET A 1 1.60 25.83 6.80
CA MET A 1 1.34 24.82 5.76
C MET A 1 2.53 24.49 4.89
N LYS A 2 3.30 25.46 4.39
CA LYS A 2 4.49 25.20 3.56
C LYS A 2 5.54 24.30 4.24
N THR A 3 5.75 24.45 5.54
CA THR A 3 6.73 23.66 6.32
C THR A 3 6.34 22.18 6.42
N ILE A 4 5.05 21.88 6.67
CA ILE A 4 4.52 20.52 6.76
C ILE A 4 4.69 19.80 5.42
N PHE A 5 4.38 20.49 4.32
CA PHE A 5 4.52 19.92 2.98
C PHE A 5 5.98 19.65 2.58
N ARG A 6 6.88 20.56 2.95
CA ARG A 6 8.33 20.36 2.73
C ARG A 6 8.84 19.16 3.55
N LEU A 7 8.40 19.07 4.81
CA LEU A 7 8.76 17.95 5.68
C LEU A 7 8.23 16.62 5.12
N ALA A 8 6.95 16.57 4.72
CA ALA A 8 6.36 15.39 4.10
C ALA A 8 7.10 14.98 2.82
N LYS A 9 7.50 15.93 1.98
CA LYS A 9 8.29 15.67 0.77
C LYS A 9 9.65 15.07 1.10
N THR A 10 10.31 15.58 2.12
CA THR A 10 11.62 15.06 2.58
C THR A 10 11.48 13.64 3.12
N GLU A 11 10.48 13.40 3.96
CA GLU A 11 10.19 12.06 4.49
C GLU A 11 9.85 11.06 3.39
N LEU A 12 9.03 11.48 2.43
CA LEU A 12 8.70 10.67 1.26
C LEU A 12 9.95 10.32 0.44
N ARG A 13 10.84 11.30 0.22
CA ARG A 13 12.11 11.07 -0.48
C ARG A 13 12.98 10.06 0.26
N ILE A 14 13.06 10.17 1.59
CA ILE A 14 13.79 9.23 2.42
C ILE A 14 13.20 7.81 2.31
N LEU A 15 11.87 7.69 2.32
CA LEU A 15 11.17 6.43 2.10
C LEU A 15 11.54 5.82 0.75
N PHE A 16 11.45 6.59 -0.33
CA PHE A 16 11.78 6.11 -1.68
C PHE A 16 13.27 5.82 -1.90
N CYS A 17 14.17 6.47 -1.15
CA CYS A 17 15.59 6.11 -1.16
C CYS A 17 15.90 4.85 -0.35
N SER A 18 14.92 4.32 0.40
CA SER A 18 15.08 3.10 1.17
C SER A 18 14.85 1.85 0.32
N PRO A 19 15.76 0.88 0.29
CA PRO A 19 15.55 -0.38 -0.39
C PRO A 19 14.38 -1.18 0.21
N VAL A 20 14.12 -1.01 1.52
CA VAL A 20 13.01 -1.69 2.21
C VAL A 20 11.65 -1.24 1.66
N SER A 21 11.48 0.04 1.37
CA SER A 21 10.22 0.56 0.83
C SER A 21 9.94 0.01 -0.57
N TRP A 22 10.97 -0.11 -1.40
CA TRP A 22 10.84 -0.74 -2.72
C TRP A 22 10.51 -2.23 -2.61
N LEU A 23 11.15 -2.94 -1.69
CA LEU A 23 10.89 -4.34 -1.43
C LEU A 23 9.43 -4.57 -1.03
N ILE A 24 8.88 -3.70 -0.16
CA ILE A 24 7.47 -3.76 0.24
C ILE A 24 6.55 -3.55 -0.97
N LEU A 25 6.82 -2.55 -1.82
CA LEU A 25 6.02 -2.30 -3.04
C LEU A 25 6.05 -3.50 -3.99
N VAL A 26 7.22 -4.09 -4.20
CA VAL A 26 7.39 -5.25 -5.09
C VAL A 26 6.66 -6.48 -4.53
N ILE A 27 6.82 -6.78 -3.25
CA ILE A 27 6.11 -7.90 -2.61
C ILE A 27 4.60 -7.70 -2.68
N PHE A 28 4.13 -6.48 -2.41
CA PHE A 28 2.71 -6.16 -2.47
C PHE A 28 2.16 -6.31 -3.88
N ALA A 29 2.86 -5.79 -4.89
CA ALA A 29 2.47 -5.93 -6.30
C ALA A 29 2.46 -7.39 -6.75
N PHE A 30 3.47 -8.16 -6.36
CA PHE A 30 3.56 -9.60 -6.67
C PHE A 30 2.41 -10.38 -6.03
N GLN A 31 2.13 -10.12 -4.76
CA GLN A 31 1.03 -10.76 -4.04
C GLN A 31 -0.34 -10.37 -4.62
N ALA A 32 -0.51 -9.12 -5.04
CA ALA A 32 -1.71 -8.67 -5.74
C ALA A 32 -1.89 -9.43 -7.07
N GLY A 33 -0.82 -9.59 -7.84
CA GLY A 33 -0.83 -10.37 -9.09
C GLY A 33 -1.20 -11.83 -8.89
N LEU A 34 -0.62 -12.49 -7.89
CA LEU A 34 -0.98 -13.87 -7.55
C LEU A 34 -2.46 -13.99 -7.16
N SER A 35 -2.92 -13.14 -6.26
CA SER A 35 -4.32 -13.14 -5.83
C SER A 35 -5.28 -12.86 -6.99
N PHE A 36 -4.92 -11.98 -7.91
CA PHE A 36 -5.70 -11.73 -9.12
C PHE A 36 -5.76 -12.97 -10.01
N SER A 37 -4.62 -13.60 -10.28
CA SER A 37 -4.53 -14.80 -11.13
C SER A 37 -5.34 -15.96 -10.56
N ASP A 38 -5.22 -16.21 -9.26
CA ASP A 38 -5.94 -17.30 -8.58
C ASP A 38 -7.46 -17.09 -8.60
N ASN A 39 -7.91 -15.87 -8.30
CA ASN A 39 -9.33 -15.56 -8.30
C ASN A 39 -9.90 -15.62 -9.73
N PHE A 40 -9.22 -15.04 -10.70
CA PHE A 40 -9.64 -15.05 -12.09
C PHE A 40 -9.70 -16.46 -12.67
N GLY A 41 -8.65 -17.26 -12.46
CA GLY A 41 -8.61 -18.66 -12.89
C GLY A 41 -9.66 -19.54 -12.21
N GLY A 42 -9.94 -19.27 -10.93
CA GLY A 42 -11.01 -19.94 -10.18
C GLY A 42 -12.40 -19.67 -10.74
N GLN A 43 -12.68 -18.42 -11.11
CA GLN A 43 -13.96 -18.02 -11.68
C GLN A 43 -14.17 -18.59 -13.10
N LEU A 44 -13.13 -18.57 -13.93
CA LEU A 44 -13.19 -19.19 -15.26
C LEU A 44 -13.51 -20.69 -15.18
N LYS A 45 -12.91 -21.41 -14.24
CA LYS A 45 -13.21 -22.84 -14.02
C LYS A 45 -14.65 -23.07 -13.56
N ARG A 46 -15.17 -22.21 -12.67
CA ARG A 46 -16.57 -22.30 -12.21
C ARG A 46 -17.56 -22.06 -13.34
N GLN A 47 -17.29 -21.08 -14.20
CA GLN A 47 -18.12 -20.79 -15.36
C GLN A 47 -18.10 -21.94 -16.37
N ALA A 48 -16.92 -22.54 -16.63
CA ALA A 48 -16.79 -23.68 -17.52
C ALA A 48 -17.54 -24.94 -17.03
N LEU A 49 -17.78 -25.03 -15.70
CA LEU A 49 -18.52 -26.15 -15.08
C LEU A 49 -20.02 -25.86 -14.91
N GLU A 50 -20.55 -24.77 -15.51
CA GLU A 50 -21.96 -24.34 -15.40
C GLU A 50 -22.48 -24.11 -13.96
N TYR A 51 -21.59 -24.01 -12.97
CA TYR A 51 -21.98 -23.87 -11.57
C TYR A 51 -22.20 -22.42 -11.10
N GLY A 52 -22.19 -21.43 -11.98
CA GLY A 52 -22.34 -20.05 -11.53
C GLY A 52 -22.85 -19.07 -12.58
N LEU A 53 -24.05 -18.57 -12.37
CA LEU A 53 -24.64 -17.40 -13.06
C LEU A 53 -24.28 -16.09 -12.33
N GLY A 54 -23.10 -16.01 -11.69
CA GLY A 54 -22.65 -14.82 -10.99
C GLY A 54 -21.78 -13.92 -11.88
N ASP A 55 -21.82 -12.61 -11.63
CA ASP A 55 -20.94 -11.66 -12.28
C ASP A 55 -19.47 -11.96 -11.90
N ILE A 56 -18.70 -12.47 -12.87
CA ILE A 56 -17.29 -12.83 -12.69
C ILE A 56 -16.48 -11.66 -12.15
N THR A 57 -16.74 -10.47 -12.66
CA THR A 57 -16.08 -9.23 -12.25
C THR A 57 -16.31 -8.95 -10.77
N LEU A 58 -17.57 -9.01 -10.33
CA LEU A 58 -17.92 -8.70 -8.95
C LEU A 58 -17.32 -9.73 -7.99
N GLU A 59 -17.38 -11.01 -8.31
CA GLU A 59 -16.80 -12.06 -7.45
C GLU A 59 -15.27 -12.03 -7.43
N THR A 60 -14.62 -11.75 -8.55
CA THR A 60 -13.15 -11.66 -8.64
C THR A 60 -12.59 -10.51 -7.81
N PHE A 61 -13.26 -9.36 -7.82
CA PHE A 61 -12.77 -8.17 -7.11
C PHE A 61 -13.36 -7.99 -5.72
N ALA A 62 -14.66 -8.17 -5.55
CA ALA A 62 -15.39 -7.88 -4.31
C ALA A 62 -15.92 -9.10 -3.58
N GLY A 63 -15.76 -10.31 -4.12
CA GLY A 63 -16.17 -11.56 -3.46
C GLY A 63 -15.47 -11.79 -2.12
N TYR A 64 -15.99 -12.72 -1.33
CA TYR A 64 -15.46 -13.05 0.00
C TYR A 64 -13.97 -13.46 -0.02
N VAL A 65 -13.51 -14.05 -1.11
CA VAL A 65 -12.10 -14.40 -1.38
C VAL A 65 -11.53 -13.50 -2.48
N GLY A 66 -12.24 -12.45 -2.87
CA GLY A 66 -11.87 -11.56 -3.95
C GLY A 66 -10.57 -10.79 -3.69
N LEU A 67 -10.04 -10.16 -4.74
CA LEU A 67 -8.80 -9.39 -4.70
C LEU A 67 -8.83 -8.33 -3.60
N MET A 68 -9.91 -7.53 -3.52
CA MET A 68 -10.04 -6.47 -2.51
C MET A 68 -9.99 -7.01 -1.08
N THR A 69 -10.72 -8.07 -0.81
CA THR A 69 -10.77 -8.69 0.53
C THR A 69 -9.40 -9.25 0.93
N SER A 70 -8.72 -9.91 0.01
CA SER A 70 -7.37 -10.44 0.22
C SER A 70 -6.36 -9.33 0.47
N MET A 71 -6.44 -8.23 -0.27
CA MET A 71 -5.52 -7.10 -0.13
C MET A 71 -5.77 -6.30 1.16
N VAL A 72 -7.02 -6.04 1.53
CA VAL A 72 -7.35 -5.38 2.80
C VAL A 72 -6.82 -6.19 3.99
N ARG A 73 -6.98 -7.50 3.96
CA ARG A 73 -6.43 -8.41 4.98
C ARG A 73 -4.90 -8.33 5.02
N ASN A 74 -4.24 -8.25 3.89
CA ASN A 74 -2.79 -8.16 3.81
C ASN A 74 -2.25 -6.79 4.21
N LEU A 75 -2.98 -5.70 3.94
CA LEU A 75 -2.64 -4.34 4.39
C LEU A 75 -2.45 -4.28 5.91
N TYR A 76 -3.17 -5.10 6.66
CA TYR A 76 -3.03 -5.21 8.11
C TYR A 76 -1.60 -5.60 8.54
N LEU A 77 -0.89 -6.30 7.68
CA LEU A 77 0.50 -6.71 7.90
C LEU A 77 1.49 -5.66 7.39
N TYR A 78 1.20 -5.02 6.27
CA TYR A 78 2.11 -4.04 5.65
C TYR A 78 2.18 -2.72 6.43
N ILE A 79 1.05 -2.24 6.97
CA ILE A 79 1.01 -0.97 7.71
C ILE A 79 1.96 -0.98 8.93
N PRO A 80 1.92 -1.98 9.83
CA PRO A 80 2.88 -2.06 10.94
C PRO A 80 4.32 -2.19 10.47
N LEU A 81 4.58 -2.94 9.41
CA LEU A 81 5.92 -3.15 8.88
C LEU A 81 6.56 -1.85 8.40
N ILE A 82 5.79 -1.02 7.70
CA ILE A 82 6.23 0.29 7.22
C ILE A 82 6.44 1.25 8.40
N THR A 83 5.51 1.29 9.36
CA THR A 83 5.60 2.17 10.51
C THR A 83 6.78 1.82 11.43
N MET A 84 7.03 0.53 11.65
CA MET A 84 8.20 0.07 12.41
C MET A 84 9.51 0.44 11.71
N GLY A 85 9.58 0.30 10.39
CA GLY A 85 10.75 0.67 9.60
C GLY A 85 11.09 2.15 9.71
N LEU A 86 10.09 3.03 9.71
CA LEU A 86 10.29 4.47 9.90
C LEU A 86 10.79 4.80 11.30
N MET A 87 10.16 4.22 12.33
CA MET A 87 10.52 4.51 13.73
C MET A 87 11.93 3.99 14.06
N SER A 88 12.27 2.79 13.63
CA SER A 88 13.59 2.19 13.82
C SER A 88 14.70 3.03 13.20
N ARG A 89 14.46 3.59 12.01
CA ARG A 89 15.42 4.44 11.32
C ARG A 89 15.68 5.74 12.09
N GLU A 90 14.67 6.37 12.66
CA GLU A 90 14.81 7.59 13.43
C GLU A 90 15.59 7.38 14.72
N LEU A 91 15.33 6.27 15.39
CA LEU A 91 16.06 5.87 16.59
C LEU A 91 17.53 5.61 16.27
N SER A 92 17.83 4.89 15.18
CA SER A 92 19.19 4.53 14.80
C SER A 92 20.01 5.70 14.26
N SER A 93 19.38 6.63 13.55
CA SER A 93 20.09 7.82 12.99
C SER A 93 20.29 8.96 13.98
N GLY A 94 19.68 8.88 15.16
CA GLY A 94 19.71 9.96 16.15
C GLY A 94 19.03 11.25 15.70
N SER A 95 18.33 11.22 14.58
CA SER A 95 17.64 12.39 13.98
C SER A 95 16.58 12.99 14.90
N ILE A 96 16.09 12.21 15.85
CA ILE A 96 15.20 12.67 16.92
C ILE A 96 15.81 13.85 17.69
N LYS A 97 17.11 13.82 18.01
CA LYS A 97 17.78 14.91 18.73
C LYS A 97 17.81 16.20 17.91
N PHE A 98 18.05 16.10 16.61
CA PHE A 98 18.04 17.27 15.71
C PHE A 98 16.62 17.84 15.49
N LEU A 99 15.61 16.99 15.52
CA LEU A 99 14.22 17.42 15.43
C LEU A 99 13.77 18.24 16.66
N TYR A 100 14.22 17.86 17.87
CA TYR A 100 13.91 18.59 19.09
C TYR A 100 14.71 19.90 19.24
N SER A 101 15.86 20.02 18.60
CA SER A 101 16.67 21.28 18.58
C SER A 101 16.23 22.26 17.47
N SER A 102 15.33 21.87 16.60
CA SER A 102 14.83 22.69 15.51
C SER A 102 13.64 23.56 15.97
N PRO A 103 13.48 24.79 15.41
CA PRO A 103 12.35 25.68 15.72
C PRO A 103 10.99 25.19 15.12
N ILE A 104 10.87 23.91 14.86
CA ILE A 104 9.68 23.27 14.29
C ILE A 104 8.83 22.69 15.41
N THR A 105 7.54 22.92 15.41
CA THR A 105 6.65 22.36 16.43
C THR A 105 6.47 20.86 16.25
N THR A 106 6.36 20.12 17.34
CA THR A 106 6.11 18.66 17.34
C THR A 106 4.90 18.28 16.50
N ARG A 107 3.84 19.11 16.50
CA ARG A 107 2.66 18.90 15.66
C ARG A 107 2.99 18.91 14.16
N GLN A 108 3.86 19.81 13.73
CA GLN A 108 4.27 19.88 12.31
C GLN A 108 5.06 18.66 11.88
N ILE A 109 5.87 18.11 12.78
CA ILE A 109 6.65 16.89 12.56
C ILE A 109 5.72 15.70 12.38
N ILE A 110 4.78 15.50 13.31
CA ILE A 110 3.82 14.40 13.27
C ILE A 110 2.95 14.48 12.01
N LEU A 111 2.42 15.67 11.69
CA LEU A 111 1.60 15.87 10.49
C LEU A 111 2.38 15.63 9.19
N GLY A 112 3.65 16.04 9.14
CA GLY A 112 4.52 15.78 8.00
C GLY A 112 4.74 14.29 7.75
N LYS A 113 5.01 13.54 8.82
CA LYS A 113 5.15 12.07 8.77
C LYS A 113 3.86 11.37 8.38
N TYR A 114 2.76 11.77 9.00
CA TYR A 114 1.44 11.22 8.65
C TYR A 114 1.10 11.43 7.18
N LEU A 115 1.37 12.64 6.65
CA LEU A 115 1.12 12.95 5.25
C LEU A 115 2.00 12.10 4.31
N SER A 116 3.26 11.88 4.63
CA SER A 116 4.14 11.02 3.84
C SER A 116 3.66 9.56 3.81
N MET A 117 3.18 9.05 4.94
CA MET A 117 2.57 7.72 5.04
C MET A 117 1.29 7.59 4.24
N MET A 118 0.43 8.60 4.27
CA MET A 118 -0.80 8.65 3.47
C MET A 118 -0.49 8.58 1.98
N ILE A 119 0.53 9.31 1.51
CA ILE A 119 0.95 9.29 0.11
C ILE A 119 1.51 7.91 -0.27
N TYR A 120 2.32 7.31 0.60
CA TYR A 120 2.84 5.96 0.36
C TYR A 120 1.71 4.91 0.33
N GLY A 121 0.74 5.00 1.24
CA GLY A 121 -0.47 4.17 1.23
C GLY A 121 -1.31 4.35 -0.04
N ALA A 122 -1.44 5.59 -0.53
CA ALA A 122 -2.10 5.88 -1.79
C ALA A 122 -1.41 5.22 -2.99
N MET A 123 -0.08 5.10 -2.97
CA MET A 123 0.65 4.35 -4.01
C MET A 123 0.37 2.85 -3.97
N LEU A 124 0.27 2.25 -2.79
CA LEU A 124 -0.16 0.85 -2.67
C LEU A 124 -1.57 0.66 -3.25
N MET A 125 -2.48 1.59 -2.97
CA MET A 125 -3.83 1.57 -3.55
C MET A 125 -3.82 1.77 -5.07
N ALA A 126 -2.92 2.59 -5.61
CA ALA A 126 -2.76 2.78 -7.05
C ALA A 126 -2.37 1.48 -7.77
N ILE A 127 -1.55 0.64 -7.14
CA ILE A 127 -1.23 -0.70 -7.68
C ILE A 127 -2.50 -1.55 -7.83
N LEU A 128 -3.37 -1.54 -6.82
CA LEU A 128 -4.63 -2.27 -6.89
C LEU A 128 -5.55 -1.73 -7.99
N LEU A 129 -5.61 -0.40 -8.16
CA LEU A 129 -6.39 0.21 -9.23
C LEU A 129 -5.93 -0.23 -10.62
N ILE A 130 -4.63 -0.42 -10.82
CA ILE A 130 -4.10 -0.95 -12.08
C ILE A 130 -4.65 -2.34 -12.37
N TYR A 131 -4.68 -3.23 -11.37
CA TYR A 131 -5.26 -4.58 -11.53
C TYR A 131 -6.77 -4.54 -11.79
N ILE A 132 -7.50 -3.63 -11.15
CA ILE A 132 -8.95 -3.45 -11.38
C ILE A 132 -9.21 -2.99 -12.81
N ILE A 133 -8.47 -1.98 -13.27
CA ILE A 133 -8.58 -1.46 -14.64
C ILE A 133 -8.25 -2.55 -15.65
N PHE A 134 -7.13 -3.28 -15.43
CA PHE A 134 -6.73 -4.37 -16.31
C PHE A 134 -7.80 -5.47 -16.36
N GLY A 135 -8.36 -5.86 -15.23
CA GLY A 135 -9.44 -6.84 -15.17
C GLY A 135 -10.70 -6.38 -15.89
N ALA A 136 -11.09 -5.10 -15.73
CA ALA A 136 -12.25 -4.54 -16.39
C ALA A 136 -12.12 -4.48 -17.94
N PHE A 137 -10.89 -4.43 -18.46
CA PHE A 137 -10.64 -4.49 -19.91
C PHE A 137 -10.51 -5.92 -20.45
N THR A 138 -10.29 -6.91 -19.59
CA THR A 138 -10.01 -8.29 -19.98
C THR A 138 -11.25 -9.20 -19.86
N ILE A 139 -12.20 -8.80 -19.02
CA ILE A 139 -13.48 -9.47 -18.78
C ILE A 139 -14.59 -8.77 -19.58
#